data_de68ca058d80c8bb1354ef5fbf1d947f
#
_entry.id   de68ca058d80c8bb1354ef5fbf1d947f
#
_cell.length_a   1.000
_cell.length_b   1.000
_cell.length_c   1.000
_cell.angle_alpha   90.00
_cell.angle_beta   90.00
_cell.angle_gamma   90.00
#
_symmetry.space_group_name_H-M   'P 1'
#
loop_
_entity.id
_entity.type
_entity.pdbx_description
1 polymer ?
#
loop_
_entity_poly.entity_id
_entity_poly.type
_entity_poly.pdbx_seq_one_letter_code
_entity_poly.pdbx_strand_id
1 'polypeptide(L)'
;MKIRPSLRLYFFATMVLLSSLMAIGFSFLSVNYFIDGLDRGLNGVMHALSQSTEVKNGEPAEMIGFKIASRWEDMPSEIQQRFTKPTEIGVLQKSKVKPSFFSMPEDLYFVAYFQNPAGEPRYVSRIMLEKERLKKQSSPDKPIKKLAWIALTGVTAIALFTFFLFMVMKKIAKPVESLRGWAKSLNQNNLQNTPPDFTYNELNTLATLIRSSLLSAHDSLEREQRFLSYASHELRTPISVI
;
A
#
# COMPACT_ATOMS: atom_id res chain seq x y z
N MET A 1 -20.61 -29.43 -10.58
CA MET A 1 -19.16 -29.30 -10.85
C MET A 1 -18.58 -28.27 -9.91
N LYS A 2 -17.83 -28.66 -8.86
CA LYS A 2 -17.12 -27.69 -8.00
C LYS A 2 -15.90 -27.18 -8.78
N ILE A 3 -15.97 -25.97 -9.27
CA ILE A 3 -14.81 -25.28 -9.86
C ILE A 3 -13.81 -25.09 -8.72
N ARG A 4 -12.76 -25.90 -8.69
CA ARG A 4 -11.65 -25.73 -7.75
C ARG A 4 -10.81 -24.57 -8.28
N PRO A 5 -10.76 -23.41 -7.58
CA PRO A 5 -9.93 -22.31 -8.03
C PRO A 5 -8.48 -22.76 -8.10
N SER A 6 -7.79 -22.39 -9.16
CA SER A 6 -6.38 -22.76 -9.30
C SER A 6 -5.61 -22.01 -8.21
N LEU A 7 -4.75 -22.71 -7.46
CA LEU A 7 -3.90 -22.13 -6.42
C LEU A 7 -3.11 -20.91 -6.96
N ARG A 8 -2.77 -20.91 -8.24
CA ARG A 8 -2.11 -19.82 -8.95
C ARG A 8 -2.95 -18.56 -8.99
N LEU A 9 -4.24 -18.68 -9.34
CA LEU A 9 -5.14 -17.54 -9.43
C LEU A 9 -5.37 -16.94 -8.06
N TYR A 10 -5.54 -17.77 -7.04
CA TYR A 10 -5.71 -17.33 -5.66
C TYR A 10 -4.47 -16.59 -5.15
N PHE A 11 -3.27 -17.15 -5.34
CA PHE A 11 -2.01 -16.54 -4.92
C PHE A 11 -1.75 -15.22 -5.66
N PHE A 12 -1.99 -15.19 -6.98
CA PHE A 12 -1.86 -13.96 -7.76
C PHE A 12 -2.86 -12.88 -7.30
N ALA A 13 -4.12 -13.25 -7.12
CA ALA A 13 -5.16 -12.33 -6.67
C ALA A 13 -4.86 -11.76 -5.27
N THR A 14 -4.41 -12.60 -4.33
CA THR A 14 -4.03 -12.15 -2.98
C THR A 14 -2.83 -11.22 -3.00
N MET A 15 -1.82 -11.48 -3.82
CA MET A 15 -0.65 -10.61 -3.98
C MET A 15 -0.99 -9.27 -4.60
N VAL A 16 -1.84 -9.25 -5.63
CA VAL A 16 -2.32 -8.00 -6.25
C VAL A 16 -3.17 -7.20 -5.27
N LEU A 17 -4.05 -7.88 -4.52
CA LEU A 17 -4.87 -7.23 -3.49
C LEU A 17 -4.01 -6.61 -2.39
N LEU A 18 -3.05 -7.36 -1.86
CA LEU A 18 -2.14 -6.89 -0.81
C LEU A 18 -1.32 -5.68 -1.28
N SER A 19 -0.78 -5.75 -2.49
CA SER A 19 -0.02 -4.65 -3.10
C SER A 19 -0.85 -3.39 -3.28
N SER A 20 -2.10 -3.55 -3.73
CA SER A 20 -3.03 -2.44 -3.90
C SER A 20 -3.39 -1.80 -2.57
N LEU A 21 -3.64 -2.61 -1.54
CA LEU A 21 -3.89 -2.12 -0.18
C LEU A 21 -2.69 -1.36 0.39
N MET A 22 -1.47 -1.88 0.21
CA MET A 22 -0.25 -1.19 0.63
C MET A 22 -0.05 0.13 -0.12
N ALA A 23 -0.27 0.16 -1.43
CA ALA A 23 -0.14 1.38 -2.23
C ALA A 23 -1.15 2.45 -1.81
N ILE A 24 -2.41 2.07 -1.59
CA ILE A 24 -3.46 2.97 -1.10
C ILE A 24 -3.13 3.48 0.31
N GLY A 25 -2.74 2.59 1.21
CA GLY A 25 -2.38 2.94 2.59
C GLY A 25 -1.19 3.90 2.64
N PHE A 26 -0.13 3.60 1.87
CA PHE A 26 1.06 4.46 1.79
C PHE A 26 0.74 5.83 1.15
N SER A 27 -0.11 5.84 0.11
CA SER A 27 -0.55 7.08 -0.52
C SER A 27 -1.34 7.97 0.45
N PHE A 28 -2.27 7.38 1.20
CA PHE A 28 -3.04 8.07 2.23
C PHE A 28 -2.14 8.64 3.33
N LEU A 29 -1.21 7.84 3.82
CA LEU A 29 -0.25 8.25 4.85
C LEU A 29 0.63 9.41 4.35
N SER A 30 1.16 9.31 3.13
CA SER A 30 2.00 10.34 2.50
C SER A 30 1.27 11.67 2.35
N VAL A 31 -0.01 11.64 1.93
CA VAL A 31 -0.82 12.85 1.80
C VAL A 31 -1.03 13.50 3.17
N ASN A 32 -1.33 12.73 4.21
CA ASN A 32 -1.50 13.26 5.56
C ASN A 32 -0.21 13.89 6.10
N TYR A 33 0.92 13.21 5.98
CA TYR A 33 2.22 13.76 6.38
C TYR A 33 2.59 15.03 5.61
N PHE A 34 2.25 15.08 4.32
CA PHE A 34 2.50 16.28 3.52
C PHE A 34 1.66 17.45 4.00
N ILE A 35 0.36 17.23 4.27
CA ILE A 35 -0.54 18.27 4.80
C ILE A 35 -0.05 18.76 6.17
N ASP A 36 0.29 17.84 7.08
CA ASP A 36 0.81 18.18 8.40
C ASP A 36 2.14 18.95 8.32
N GLY A 37 2.99 18.62 7.36
CA GLY A 37 4.23 19.35 7.08
C GLY A 37 3.97 20.78 6.62
N LEU A 38 2.99 20.99 5.74
CA LEU A 38 2.56 22.31 5.30
C LEU A 38 1.95 23.13 6.45
N ASP A 39 1.09 22.53 7.27
CA ASP A 39 0.47 23.17 8.42
C ASP A 39 1.53 23.60 9.45
N ARG A 40 2.52 22.76 9.74
CA ARG A 40 3.66 23.11 10.62
C ARG A 40 4.51 24.24 10.05
N GLY A 41 4.81 24.18 8.74
CA GLY A 41 5.54 25.25 8.07
C GLY A 41 4.81 26.58 8.13
N LEU A 42 3.50 26.58 7.86
CA LEU A 42 2.65 27.77 7.95
C LEU A 42 2.63 28.32 9.38
N ASN A 43 2.44 27.44 10.37
CA ASN A 43 2.41 27.82 11.79
C ASN A 43 3.76 28.43 12.23
N GLY A 44 4.89 27.88 11.77
CA GLY A 44 6.22 28.41 12.03
C GLY A 44 6.40 29.83 11.48
N VAL A 45 5.91 30.09 10.24
CA VAL A 45 5.93 31.45 9.67
C VAL A 45 5.03 32.40 10.46
N MET A 46 3.82 31.97 10.83
CA MET A 46 2.90 32.79 11.66
C MET A 46 3.52 33.10 13.02
N HIS A 47 4.18 32.14 13.65
CA HIS A 47 4.92 32.34 14.89
C HIS A 47 6.04 33.37 14.70
N ALA A 48 6.90 33.20 13.69
CA ALA A 48 7.98 34.16 13.42
C ALA A 48 7.46 35.59 13.21
N LEU A 49 6.37 35.73 12.45
CA LEU A 49 5.73 37.03 12.22
C LEU A 49 5.14 37.63 13.52
N SER A 50 4.56 36.79 14.38
CA SER A 50 4.02 37.26 15.68
C SER A 50 5.11 37.81 16.61
N GLN A 51 6.35 37.32 16.48
CA GLN A 51 7.50 37.73 17.27
C GLN A 51 8.19 38.99 16.71
N SER A 52 8.24 39.13 15.38
CA SER A 52 9.01 40.18 14.70
C SER A 52 8.20 41.43 14.36
N THR A 53 6.85 41.38 14.43
CA THR A 53 5.99 42.48 13.99
C THR A 53 5.44 43.25 15.18
N GLU A 54 5.77 44.54 15.26
CA GLU A 54 5.11 45.43 16.20
C GLU A 54 3.70 45.80 15.72
N VAL A 55 2.72 45.61 16.58
CA VAL A 55 1.31 45.89 16.29
C VAL A 55 0.72 46.70 17.40
N LYS A 56 0.09 47.82 17.09
CA LYS A 56 -0.66 48.65 18.02
C LYS A 56 -2.13 48.25 18.10
N ASN A 57 -2.77 48.52 19.22
CA ASN A 57 -4.21 48.29 19.38
C ASN A 57 -5.02 49.12 18.37
N GLY A 58 -5.88 48.45 17.61
CA GLY A 58 -6.71 49.07 16.57
C GLY A 58 -6.02 49.26 15.21
N GLU A 59 -4.71 48.93 15.09
CA GLU A 59 -3.96 49.07 13.84
C GLU A 59 -3.33 47.69 13.47
N PRO A 60 -4.07 46.79 12.81
CA PRO A 60 -3.52 45.52 12.39
C PRO A 60 -2.45 45.71 11.31
N ALA A 61 -1.34 45.02 11.47
CA ALA A 61 -0.27 44.98 10.46
C ALA A 61 -0.56 43.90 9.39
N GLU A 62 -0.15 44.21 8.16
CA GLU A 62 -0.19 43.24 7.07
C GLU A 62 1.23 43.00 6.55
N MET A 63 1.67 41.73 6.58
CA MET A 63 3.00 41.33 6.09
C MET A 63 2.91 40.00 5.33
N ILE A 64 3.40 40.00 4.08
CA ILE A 64 3.48 38.81 3.22
C ILE A 64 2.10 38.11 3.06
N GLY A 65 1.00 38.87 3.12
CA GLY A 65 -0.37 38.36 3.03
C GLY A 65 -0.88 37.71 4.31
N PHE A 66 -0.19 37.95 5.44
CA PHE A 66 -0.69 37.64 6.78
C PHE A 66 -1.19 38.93 7.45
N LYS A 67 -2.31 38.83 8.14
CA LYS A 67 -2.78 39.91 9.02
C LYS A 67 -2.47 39.58 10.46
N ILE A 68 -1.87 40.54 11.16
CA ILE A 68 -1.40 40.40 12.55
C ILE A 68 -2.09 41.48 13.37
N ALA A 69 -2.74 41.09 14.44
CA ALA A 69 -3.43 42.03 15.34
C ALA A 69 -3.14 41.68 16.80
N SER A 70 -3.18 42.71 17.66
CA SER A 70 -3.09 42.57 19.11
C SER A 70 -4.40 42.15 19.76
N ARG A 71 -5.54 42.45 19.10
CA ARG A 71 -6.88 42.11 19.57
C ARG A 71 -7.61 41.25 18.56
N TRP A 72 -8.50 40.39 19.04
CA TRP A 72 -9.33 39.56 18.17
C TRP A 72 -10.29 40.38 17.31
N GLU A 73 -10.78 41.48 17.86
CA GLU A 73 -11.72 42.40 17.23
C GLU A 73 -11.12 43.15 16.02
N ASP A 74 -9.79 43.25 15.97
CA ASP A 74 -9.05 43.87 14.85
C ASP A 74 -8.76 42.89 13.69
N MET A 75 -9.17 41.62 13.83
CA MET A 75 -9.05 40.61 12.77
C MET A 75 -10.11 40.80 11.66
N PRO A 76 -9.84 40.34 10.42
CA PRO A 76 -10.82 40.39 9.35
C PRO A 76 -12.15 39.75 9.73
N SER A 77 -13.25 40.37 9.30
CA SER A 77 -14.61 39.88 9.57
C SER A 77 -14.83 38.43 9.10
N GLU A 78 -14.21 38.03 7.98
CA GLU A 78 -14.28 36.68 7.48
C GLU A 78 -13.64 35.66 8.42
N ILE A 79 -12.59 36.06 9.15
CA ILE A 79 -11.94 35.19 10.16
C ILE A 79 -12.80 35.09 11.39
N GLN A 80 -13.33 36.24 11.90
CA GLN A 80 -14.18 36.27 13.10
C GLN A 80 -15.48 35.46 12.91
N GLN A 81 -16.05 35.47 11.72
CA GLN A 81 -17.28 34.71 11.41
C GLN A 81 -17.05 33.19 11.32
N ARG A 82 -15.83 32.76 10.99
CA ARG A 82 -15.52 31.32 10.75
C ARG A 82 -14.87 30.64 11.94
N PHE A 83 -14.25 31.40 12.81
CA PHE A 83 -13.52 30.87 13.96
C PHE A 83 -14.01 31.51 15.24
N THR A 84 -14.04 30.75 16.30
CA THR A 84 -14.12 31.28 17.65
C THR A 84 -12.74 31.82 18.04
N LYS A 85 -12.70 32.80 18.95
CA LYS A 85 -11.46 33.38 19.45
C LYS A 85 -10.50 32.26 19.92
N PRO A 86 -9.32 32.11 19.31
CA PRO A 86 -8.35 31.13 19.74
C PRO A 86 -7.83 31.43 21.14
N THR A 87 -7.79 30.41 21.98
CA THR A 87 -7.30 30.52 23.39
C THR A 87 -6.00 29.74 23.59
N GLU A 88 -5.72 28.77 22.76
CA GLU A 88 -4.52 27.95 22.86
C GLU A 88 -3.36 28.56 22.07
N ILE A 89 -2.21 28.71 22.71
CA ILE A 89 -1.01 29.30 22.09
C ILE A 89 -0.41 28.33 21.08
N GLY A 90 -0.13 28.84 19.88
CA GLY A 90 0.58 28.06 18.83
C GLY A 90 -0.27 27.03 18.10
N VAL A 91 -1.56 26.95 18.38
CA VAL A 91 -2.46 26.01 17.68
C VAL A 91 -3.03 26.66 16.43
N LEU A 92 -2.72 26.06 15.28
CA LEU A 92 -3.24 26.49 13.98
C LEU A 92 -4.67 25.99 13.77
N GLN A 93 -5.62 26.90 13.74
CA GLN A 93 -6.99 26.60 13.32
C GLN A 93 -7.14 26.83 11.82
N LYS A 94 -7.83 25.91 11.12
CA LYS A 94 -8.06 25.98 9.68
C LYS A 94 -9.51 25.74 9.32
N SER A 95 -10.04 26.54 8.40
CA SER A 95 -11.36 26.37 7.81
C SER A 95 -11.25 26.30 6.29
N LYS A 96 -11.99 25.37 5.67
CA LYS A 96 -11.96 25.11 4.23
C LYS A 96 -13.37 25.30 3.68
N VAL A 97 -13.50 26.10 2.63
CA VAL A 97 -14.73 26.19 1.86
C VAL A 97 -14.62 25.24 0.67
N LYS A 98 -15.51 24.23 0.65
CA LYS A 98 -15.59 23.28 -0.45
C LYS A 98 -16.97 23.37 -1.10
N PRO A 99 -17.07 23.59 -2.40
CA PRO A 99 -18.36 23.61 -3.10
C PRO A 99 -18.94 22.19 -3.28
N SER A 100 -18.09 21.14 -3.26
CA SER A 100 -18.49 19.72 -3.40
C SER A 100 -17.53 18.80 -2.67
N PHE A 101 -17.96 17.57 -2.38
CA PHE A 101 -17.15 16.57 -1.70
C PHE A 101 -15.87 16.20 -2.46
N PHE A 102 -15.92 16.20 -3.79
CA PHE A 102 -14.78 15.88 -4.67
C PHE A 102 -14.05 17.09 -5.24
N SER A 103 -14.44 18.33 -4.89
CA SER A 103 -13.75 19.52 -5.36
C SER A 103 -12.59 19.90 -4.46
N MET A 104 -11.59 20.57 -5.06
CA MET A 104 -10.56 21.24 -4.27
C MET A 104 -11.20 22.40 -3.50
N PRO A 105 -10.72 22.70 -2.28
CA PRO A 105 -11.22 23.86 -1.52
C PRO A 105 -10.93 25.14 -2.31
N GLU A 106 -11.96 25.97 -2.49
CA GLU A 106 -11.83 27.27 -3.16
C GLU A 106 -11.05 28.24 -2.29
N ASP A 107 -11.48 28.40 -1.04
CA ASP A 107 -10.83 29.29 -0.10
C ASP A 107 -10.33 28.55 1.14
N LEU A 108 -9.18 28.97 1.62
CA LEU A 108 -8.55 28.46 2.83
C LEU A 108 -8.34 29.59 3.82
N TYR A 109 -8.83 29.39 5.01
CA TYR A 109 -8.72 30.34 6.12
C TYR A 109 -7.89 29.71 7.22
N PHE A 110 -6.93 30.47 7.73
CA PHE A 110 -6.03 30.05 8.79
C PHE A 110 -5.99 31.12 9.85
N VAL A 111 -5.96 30.74 11.12
CA VAL A 111 -5.73 31.61 12.24
C VAL A 111 -4.97 30.87 13.34
N ALA A 112 -4.08 31.60 14.01
CA ALA A 112 -3.38 31.09 15.18
C ALA A 112 -3.19 32.24 16.19
N TYR A 113 -3.10 31.87 17.47
CA TYR A 113 -2.85 32.76 18.59
C TYR A 113 -1.43 32.50 19.12
N PHE A 114 -0.71 33.61 19.35
CA PHE A 114 0.63 33.59 19.92
C PHE A 114 0.76 34.67 20.98
N GLN A 115 1.88 34.63 21.69
CA GLN A 115 2.33 35.72 22.54
C GLN A 115 3.69 36.21 22.05
N ASN A 116 3.89 37.53 22.03
CA ASN A 116 5.19 38.11 21.74
C ASN A 116 6.16 37.92 22.93
N PRO A 117 7.45 38.30 22.83
CA PRO A 117 8.40 38.18 23.94
C PRO A 117 8.02 39.00 25.19
N ALA A 118 7.17 40.03 25.02
CA ALA A 118 6.64 40.83 26.12
C ALA A 118 5.38 40.23 26.78
N GLY A 119 4.91 39.05 26.32
CA GLY A 119 3.71 38.40 26.84
C GLY A 119 2.40 38.95 26.28
N GLU A 120 2.45 39.88 25.32
CA GLU A 120 1.24 40.45 24.74
C GLU A 120 0.61 39.51 23.70
N PRO A 121 -0.75 39.50 23.59
CA PRO A 121 -1.46 38.68 22.65
C PRO A 121 -1.17 39.09 21.19
N ARG A 122 -1.00 38.12 20.31
CA ARG A 122 -0.84 38.28 18.88
C ARG A 122 -1.71 37.26 18.15
N TYR A 123 -2.69 37.75 17.42
CA TYR A 123 -3.50 36.95 16.51
C TYR A 123 -2.94 37.10 15.11
N VAL A 124 -2.65 35.95 14.45
CA VAL A 124 -2.12 35.93 13.08
C VAL A 124 -3.10 35.17 12.23
N SER A 125 -3.51 35.75 11.12
CA SER A 125 -4.42 35.11 10.17
C SER A 125 -3.87 35.14 8.75
N ARG A 126 -4.28 34.19 7.95
CA ARG A 126 -4.04 34.18 6.52
C ARG A 126 -5.29 33.69 5.77
N ILE A 127 -5.70 34.47 4.79
CA ILE A 127 -6.77 34.12 3.86
C ILE A 127 -6.13 33.82 2.52
N MET A 128 -6.37 32.63 2.00
CA MET A 128 -5.92 32.20 0.68
C MET A 128 -7.14 32.04 -0.21
N LEU A 129 -7.49 33.06 -0.96
CA LEU A 129 -8.57 33.03 -1.93
C LEU A 129 -8.12 32.27 -3.19
N GLU A 130 -9.01 31.50 -3.79
CA GLU A 130 -8.75 30.78 -5.05
C GLU A 130 -8.28 31.73 -6.16
N LYS A 131 -8.93 32.88 -6.29
CA LYS A 131 -8.56 33.91 -7.29
C LYS A 131 -7.13 34.41 -7.13
N GLU A 132 -6.63 34.57 -5.90
CA GLU A 132 -5.24 34.98 -5.65
C GLU A 132 -4.26 33.86 -5.91
N ARG A 133 -4.63 32.62 -5.57
CA ARG A 133 -3.82 31.43 -5.90
C ARG A 133 -3.67 31.29 -7.40
N LEU A 134 -4.75 31.46 -8.16
CA LEU A 134 -4.73 31.38 -9.62
C LEU A 134 -3.96 32.55 -10.25
N LYS A 135 -4.01 33.75 -9.67
CA LYS A 135 -3.28 34.93 -10.15
C LYS A 135 -1.78 34.89 -9.85
N LYS A 136 -1.38 34.37 -8.68
CA LYS A 136 0.02 34.14 -8.30
C LYS A 136 0.64 32.95 -9.06
N GLN A 137 -0.19 32.06 -9.60
CA GLN A 137 0.15 30.86 -10.36
C GLN A 137 0.13 31.15 -11.88
N SER A 138 0.52 32.35 -12.29
CA SER A 138 0.78 32.70 -13.71
C SER A 138 2.02 31.99 -14.27
N SER A 139 2.59 31.04 -13.58
CA SER A 139 3.51 30.04 -14.10
C SER A 139 2.72 28.94 -14.82
N PRO A 140 3.14 28.50 -16.03
CA PRO A 140 2.38 27.60 -16.91
C PRO A 140 2.16 26.18 -16.33
N ASP A 141 2.68 25.90 -15.17
CA ASP A 141 2.51 24.63 -14.47
C ASP A 141 1.15 24.59 -13.74
N LYS A 142 0.11 24.27 -14.49
CA LYS A 142 -1.23 24.01 -13.92
C LYS A 142 -1.11 22.94 -12.83
N PRO A 143 -1.68 23.14 -11.63
CA PRO A 143 -1.65 22.14 -10.54
C PRO A 143 -2.23 20.79 -10.99
N ILE A 144 -3.13 20.80 -11.95
CA ILE A 144 -3.68 19.62 -12.63
C ILE A 144 -2.58 18.78 -13.30
N LYS A 145 -1.56 19.40 -13.92
CA LYS A 145 -0.44 18.66 -14.49
C LYS A 145 0.40 17.95 -13.42
N LYS A 146 0.67 18.63 -12.30
CA LYS A 146 1.43 17.99 -11.19
C LYS A 146 0.66 16.83 -10.57
N LEU A 147 -0.66 17.00 -10.37
CA LEU A 147 -1.52 15.92 -9.87
C LEU A 147 -1.59 14.76 -10.87
N ALA A 148 -1.70 15.05 -12.16
CA ALA A 148 -1.67 14.04 -13.23
C ALA A 148 -0.34 13.28 -13.26
N TRP A 149 0.80 13.97 -13.08
CA TRP A 149 2.11 13.31 -12.98
C TRP A 149 2.23 12.41 -11.75
N ILE A 150 1.73 12.84 -10.58
CA ILE A 150 1.70 12.01 -9.36
C ILE A 150 0.80 10.77 -9.58
N ALA A 151 -0.38 10.95 -10.16
CA ALA A 151 -1.26 9.84 -10.48
C ALA A 151 -0.63 8.89 -11.50
N LEU A 152 0.00 9.41 -12.55
CA LEU A 152 0.70 8.63 -13.57
C LEU A 152 1.84 7.80 -12.98
N THR A 153 2.67 8.41 -12.11
CA THR A 153 3.76 7.66 -11.43
C THR A 153 3.23 6.56 -10.52
N GLY A 154 2.13 6.81 -9.81
CA GLY A 154 1.46 5.79 -8.98
C GLY A 154 0.93 4.61 -9.82
N VAL A 155 0.21 4.90 -10.90
CA VAL A 155 -0.30 3.87 -11.83
C VAL A 155 0.84 3.09 -12.47
N THR A 156 1.91 3.78 -12.90
CA THR A 156 3.09 3.14 -13.48
C THR A 156 3.79 2.22 -12.48
N ALA A 157 3.92 2.63 -11.22
CA ALA A 157 4.51 1.80 -10.16
C ALA A 157 3.68 0.54 -9.91
N ILE A 158 2.36 0.65 -9.84
CA ILE A 158 1.45 -0.50 -9.68
C ILE A 158 1.56 -1.44 -10.89
N ALA A 159 1.59 -0.91 -12.11
CA ALA A 159 1.71 -1.70 -13.33
C ALA A 159 3.03 -2.48 -13.38
N LEU A 160 4.16 -1.82 -13.06
CA LEU A 160 5.47 -2.46 -12.99
C LEU A 160 5.53 -3.54 -11.92
N PHE A 161 4.95 -3.29 -10.75
CA PHE A 161 4.92 -4.28 -9.67
C PHE A 161 4.05 -5.49 -10.04
N THR A 162 2.89 -5.27 -10.64
CA THR A 162 2.01 -6.34 -11.14
C THR A 162 2.70 -7.17 -12.23
N PHE A 163 3.42 -6.52 -13.14
CA PHE A 163 4.21 -7.18 -14.17
C PHE A 163 5.34 -8.04 -13.55
N PHE A 164 6.04 -7.50 -12.56
CA PHE A 164 7.08 -8.22 -11.83
C PHE A 164 6.51 -9.46 -11.12
N LEU A 165 5.39 -9.34 -10.43
CA LEU A 165 4.70 -10.47 -9.79
C LEU A 165 4.30 -11.54 -10.82
N PHE A 166 3.78 -11.14 -11.97
CA PHE A 166 3.42 -12.06 -13.04
C PHE A 166 4.64 -12.83 -13.58
N MET A 167 5.78 -12.14 -13.72
CA MET A 167 7.04 -12.75 -14.12
C MET A 167 7.54 -13.78 -13.08
N VAL A 168 7.51 -13.42 -11.80
CA VAL A 168 7.88 -14.33 -10.70
C VAL A 168 6.95 -15.54 -10.66
N MET A 169 5.65 -15.34 -10.78
CA MET A 169 4.67 -16.43 -10.84
C MET A 169 4.94 -17.39 -11.98
N LYS A 170 5.26 -16.88 -13.17
CA LYS A 170 5.64 -17.76 -14.29
C LYS A 170 6.90 -18.57 -14.01
N LYS A 171 7.91 -17.97 -13.39
CA LYS A 171 9.16 -18.66 -13.05
C LYS A 171 8.97 -19.77 -12.01
N ILE A 172 8.08 -19.60 -11.04
CA ILE A 172 7.85 -20.59 -9.98
C ILE A 172 6.77 -21.60 -10.38
N ALA A 173 5.67 -21.16 -10.96
CA ALA A 173 4.52 -22.01 -11.22
C ALA A 173 4.76 -23.05 -12.33
N LYS A 174 5.51 -22.70 -13.38
CA LYS A 174 5.83 -23.64 -14.47
C LYS A 174 6.63 -24.85 -14.00
N PRO A 175 7.78 -24.71 -13.31
CA PRO A 175 8.54 -25.86 -12.81
C PRO A 175 7.75 -26.76 -11.86
N VAL A 176 6.96 -26.17 -10.95
CA VAL A 176 6.09 -26.93 -10.03
C VAL A 176 5.03 -27.74 -10.79
N GLU A 177 4.46 -27.15 -11.85
CA GLU A 177 3.49 -27.86 -12.68
C GLU A 177 4.13 -28.98 -13.51
N SER A 178 5.36 -28.78 -13.99
CA SER A 178 6.14 -29.81 -14.66
C SER A 178 6.42 -31.00 -13.73
N LEU A 179 6.81 -30.72 -12.47
CA LEU A 179 6.97 -31.77 -11.46
C LEU A 179 5.66 -32.53 -11.20
N ARG A 180 4.54 -31.79 -11.04
CA ARG A 180 3.21 -32.40 -10.88
C ARG A 180 2.82 -33.25 -12.07
N GLY A 181 3.07 -32.78 -13.30
CA GLY A 181 2.81 -33.51 -14.53
C GLY A 181 3.62 -34.81 -14.60
N TRP A 182 4.91 -34.72 -14.32
CA TRP A 182 5.81 -35.86 -14.24
C TRP A 182 5.36 -36.86 -13.16
N ALA A 183 5.10 -36.42 -11.94
CA ALA A 183 4.65 -37.31 -10.86
C ALA A 183 3.33 -38.04 -11.20
N LYS A 184 2.41 -37.39 -11.93
CA LYS A 184 1.17 -38.03 -12.40
C LYS A 184 1.39 -39.04 -13.53
N SER A 185 2.44 -38.90 -14.33
CA SER A 185 2.78 -39.79 -15.43
C SER A 185 3.53 -41.03 -14.96
N LEU A 186 3.96 -41.09 -13.68
CA LEU A 186 4.64 -42.25 -13.15
C LEU A 186 3.73 -43.50 -13.13
N ASN A 187 4.22 -44.56 -13.70
CA ASN A 187 3.58 -45.89 -13.74
C ASN A 187 4.67 -46.97 -13.60
N GLN A 188 4.27 -48.23 -13.51
CA GLN A 188 5.21 -49.36 -13.36
C GLN A 188 6.30 -49.40 -14.42
N ASN A 189 5.97 -49.01 -15.66
CA ASN A 189 6.90 -49.12 -16.79
C ASN A 189 7.97 -48.02 -16.81
N ASN A 190 7.68 -46.86 -16.19
CA ASN A 190 8.58 -45.69 -16.20
C ASN A 190 9.16 -45.32 -14.83
N LEU A 191 8.77 -46.07 -13.77
CA LEU A 191 9.20 -45.78 -12.39
C LEU A 191 10.73 -45.96 -12.22
N GLN A 192 11.35 -46.82 -13.04
CA GLN A 192 12.80 -47.05 -13.01
C GLN A 192 13.60 -45.96 -13.73
N ASN A 193 12.96 -45.17 -14.59
CA ASN A 193 13.63 -44.09 -15.31
C ASN A 193 14.07 -42.98 -14.35
N THR A 194 15.20 -42.32 -14.66
CA THR A 194 15.67 -41.16 -13.92
C THR A 194 14.65 -40.01 -14.06
N PRO A 195 14.37 -39.26 -12.97
CA PRO A 195 13.54 -38.05 -13.06
C PRO A 195 14.13 -37.05 -14.07
N PRO A 196 13.31 -36.30 -14.80
CA PRO A 196 13.80 -35.21 -15.61
C PRO A 196 14.48 -34.15 -14.74
N ASP A 197 15.43 -33.42 -15.32
CA ASP A 197 16.11 -32.33 -14.63
C ASP A 197 15.17 -31.10 -14.53
N PHE A 198 14.83 -30.72 -13.32
CA PHE A 198 14.01 -29.53 -13.03
C PHE A 198 14.91 -28.33 -12.75
N THR A 199 14.46 -27.17 -13.12
CA THR A 199 15.19 -25.88 -12.97
C THR A 199 15.68 -25.60 -11.56
N TYR A 200 15.01 -26.12 -10.53
CA TYR A 200 15.32 -25.88 -9.12
C TYR A 200 15.77 -27.18 -8.42
N ASN A 201 16.83 -27.07 -7.64
CA ASN A 201 17.43 -28.18 -6.89
C ASN A 201 16.43 -28.85 -5.93
N GLU A 202 15.57 -28.04 -5.30
CA GLU A 202 14.52 -28.51 -4.39
C GLU A 202 13.51 -29.41 -5.10
N LEU A 203 13.19 -29.09 -6.36
CA LEU A 203 12.29 -29.92 -7.16
C LEU A 203 12.95 -31.22 -7.60
N ASN A 204 14.24 -31.22 -7.89
CA ASN A 204 15.01 -32.41 -8.19
C ASN A 204 15.09 -33.35 -7.00
N THR A 205 15.34 -32.79 -5.81
CA THR A 205 15.33 -33.55 -4.56
C THR A 205 13.94 -34.15 -4.29
N LEU A 206 12.87 -33.36 -4.46
CA LEU A 206 11.51 -33.83 -4.28
C LEU A 206 11.13 -34.93 -5.31
N ALA A 207 11.54 -34.79 -6.56
CA ALA A 207 11.34 -35.79 -7.59
C ALA A 207 12.03 -37.12 -7.23
N THR A 208 13.26 -37.05 -6.73
CA THR A 208 14.01 -38.22 -6.26
C THR A 208 13.32 -38.90 -5.07
N LEU A 209 12.83 -38.14 -4.10
CA LEU A 209 12.09 -38.66 -2.96
C LEU A 209 10.78 -39.33 -3.36
N ILE A 210 10.00 -38.73 -4.26
CA ILE A 210 8.76 -39.29 -4.78
C ILE A 210 9.08 -40.64 -5.46
N ARG A 211 10.08 -40.66 -6.33
CA ARG A 211 10.48 -41.88 -7.03
C ARG A 211 10.92 -43.00 -6.08
N SER A 212 11.81 -42.69 -5.12
CA SER A 212 12.31 -43.69 -4.17
C SER A 212 11.18 -44.25 -3.30
N SER A 213 10.24 -43.43 -2.86
CA SER A 213 9.08 -43.84 -2.07
C SER A 213 8.17 -44.79 -2.88
N LEU A 214 7.92 -44.47 -4.15
CA LEU A 214 7.11 -45.32 -5.02
C LEU A 214 7.79 -46.64 -5.36
N LEU A 215 9.11 -46.66 -5.58
CA LEU A 215 9.88 -47.88 -5.78
C LEU A 215 9.82 -48.77 -4.54
N SER A 216 10.04 -48.22 -3.34
CA SER A 216 9.94 -48.97 -2.09
C SER A 216 8.55 -49.58 -1.87
N ALA A 217 7.50 -48.83 -2.18
CA ALA A 217 6.12 -49.29 -2.10
C ALA A 217 5.88 -50.42 -3.11
N HIS A 218 6.36 -50.28 -4.34
CA HIS A 218 6.25 -51.32 -5.38
C HIS A 218 6.96 -52.62 -4.98
N ASP A 219 8.20 -52.53 -4.53
CA ASP A 219 8.99 -53.69 -4.07
C ASP A 219 8.33 -54.40 -2.86
N SER A 220 7.65 -53.61 -1.98
CA SER A 220 6.90 -54.19 -0.86
C SER A 220 5.67 -54.95 -1.34
N LEU A 221 4.91 -54.39 -2.28
CA LEU A 221 3.75 -55.05 -2.87
C LEU A 221 4.16 -56.34 -3.66
N GLU A 222 5.25 -56.29 -4.41
CA GLU A 222 5.74 -57.47 -5.08
C GLU A 222 6.15 -58.62 -4.10
N ARG A 223 6.80 -58.26 -2.99
CA ARG A 223 7.14 -59.21 -1.94
C ARG A 223 5.91 -59.81 -1.31
N GLU A 224 4.90 -59.01 -1.02
CA GLU A 224 3.64 -59.51 -0.48
C GLU A 224 2.91 -60.42 -1.46
N GLN A 225 2.83 -60.06 -2.73
CA GLN A 225 2.23 -60.90 -3.76
C GLN A 225 2.95 -62.22 -3.94
N ARG A 226 4.30 -62.24 -3.94
CA ARG A 226 5.09 -63.45 -4.01
C ARG A 226 4.85 -64.33 -2.78
N PHE A 227 4.79 -63.71 -1.58
CA PHE A 227 4.49 -64.43 -0.33
C PHE A 227 3.10 -65.07 -0.39
N LEU A 228 2.06 -64.31 -0.78
CA LEU A 228 0.71 -64.84 -0.90
C LEU A 228 0.60 -65.95 -1.96
N SER A 229 1.29 -65.81 -3.09
CA SER A 229 1.36 -66.87 -4.13
C SER A 229 2.00 -68.14 -3.61
N TYR A 230 3.13 -68.02 -2.91
CA TYR A 230 3.84 -69.14 -2.30
C TYR A 230 3.01 -69.84 -1.23
N ALA A 231 2.43 -69.07 -0.30
CA ALA A 231 1.54 -69.58 0.73
C ALA A 231 0.31 -70.29 0.14
N SER A 232 -0.26 -69.76 -0.94
CA SER A 232 -1.39 -70.36 -1.63
C SER A 232 -1.00 -71.73 -2.27
N HIS A 233 0.19 -71.83 -2.85
CA HIS A 233 0.70 -73.06 -3.41
C HIS A 233 0.98 -74.15 -2.34
N GLU A 234 1.63 -73.75 -1.24
CA GLU A 234 1.95 -74.64 -0.11
C GLU A 234 0.68 -75.16 0.62
N LEU A 235 -0.35 -74.30 0.73
CA LEU A 235 -1.63 -74.68 1.32
C LEU A 235 -2.51 -75.57 0.41
N ARG A 236 -2.30 -75.53 -0.92
CA ARG A 236 -3.10 -76.33 -1.87
C ARG A 236 -2.65 -77.76 -1.84
N THR A 237 -1.41 -78.06 -1.58
CA THR A 237 -0.82 -79.43 -1.60
C THR A 237 -1.44 -80.28 -0.47
N PRO A 238 -1.55 -79.89 0.78
CA PRO A 238 -2.18 -80.70 1.84
C PRO A 238 -3.70 -80.77 1.71
N ILE A 239 -4.38 -79.81 1.07
CA ILE A 239 -5.83 -79.83 0.92
C ILE A 239 -6.31 -80.74 -0.20
N SER A 240 -5.46 -81.08 -1.18
CA SER A 240 -5.75 -82.03 -2.28
C SER A 240 -5.51 -83.46 -1.95
N VAL A 241 -5.07 -83.78 -0.73
CA VAL A 241 -4.76 -85.18 -0.26
C VAL A 241 -5.81 -85.71 0.71
N ILE A 242 -6.84 -84.93 1.05
CA ILE A 242 -8.03 -85.30 1.80
C ILE A 242 -9.20 -85.47 0.85
#